data_652d3d731d61e99d6784afc31d436b18
#
_entry.id   652d3d731d61e99d6784afc31d436b18
#
_cell.length_a   1.000
_cell.length_b   1.000
_cell.length_c   1.000
_cell.angle_alpha   90.00
_cell.angle_beta   90.00
_cell.angle_gamma   90.00
#
_symmetry.space_group_name_H-M   'P 1'
#
loop_
_entity.id
_entity.type
_entity.pdbx_description
1 polymer ?
#
loop_
_entity_poly.entity_id
_entity_poly.type
_entity_poly.pdbx_seq_one_letter_code
_entity_poly.pdbx_strand_id
1 'polypeptide(L)'
;MALMPPYVEEFRTAVYGTVFGGRTEVVHRLKKGDHLILVPDPPGVDDPNVWVHASGGDVVGHLPQDIGAWLAPWMLDGGRCGATVEKVGSDDVASWKRLVIVVHCLK
;
A
#
# COMPACT_ATOMS: atom_id res chain seq x y z
N MET A 1 21.87 2.91 -3.84
CA MET A 1 21.19 3.00 -4.06
C MET A 1 20.32 2.19 -4.17
N ALA A 2 19.69 2.25 -3.93
CA ALA A 2 18.73 1.38 -3.80
C ALA A 2 18.17 0.95 -5.00
N LEU A 3 17.85 0.23 -5.11
CA LEU A 3 17.44 -0.10 -6.07
C LEU A 3 16.38 -0.65 -6.24
N MET A 4 15.79 -0.84 -6.32
CA MET A 4 14.93 -1.33 -6.37
C MET A 4 13.99 -1.40 -7.14
N PRO A 5 13.04 -0.83 -7.17
CA PRO A 5 11.85 -1.06 -7.83
C PRO A 5 11.95 -1.32 -9.28
N PRO A 6 12.83 -0.79 -9.98
CA PRO A 6 12.90 -1.03 -11.40
C PRO A 6 12.99 -2.50 -11.77
N TYR A 7 13.36 -3.29 -10.81
CA TYR A 7 13.52 -4.72 -11.04
C TYR A 7 12.39 -5.54 -10.47
N VAL A 8 11.41 -4.90 -9.85
CA VAL A 8 10.32 -5.60 -9.20
C VAL A 8 9.02 -5.10 -9.80
N GLU A 9 8.52 -5.82 -10.79
CA GLU A 9 7.27 -5.43 -11.44
C GLU A 9 6.06 -5.76 -10.59
N GLU A 10 6.20 -6.71 -9.71
CA GLU A 10 5.09 -7.15 -8.87
C GLU A 10 5.62 -7.68 -7.56
N PHE A 11 5.00 -7.30 -6.46
CA PHE A 11 5.37 -7.86 -5.16
C PHE A 11 4.16 -7.86 -4.22
N ARG A 12 4.23 -8.70 -3.20
CA ARG A 12 3.20 -8.77 -2.16
C ARG A 12 3.70 -8.07 -0.92
N THR A 13 2.80 -7.42 -0.22
CA THR A 13 3.13 -6.78 1.05
C THR A 13 1.89 -6.68 1.93
N ALA A 14 2.10 -6.60 3.23
CA ALA A 14 1.04 -6.28 4.17
C ALA A 14 0.80 -4.77 4.14
N VAL A 15 -0.38 -4.36 4.59
CA VAL A 15 -0.71 -2.94 4.76
C VAL A 15 -0.75 -2.65 6.25
N TYR A 16 -0.01 -1.66 6.68
CA TYR A 16 0.09 -1.26 8.08
C TYR A 16 -0.87 -0.12 8.39
N GLY A 17 -1.14 0.08 9.66
CA GLY A 17 -1.95 1.20 10.09
C GLY A 17 -3.44 1.06 9.80
N THR A 18 -3.92 -0.17 9.61
CA THR A 18 -5.32 -0.41 9.24
C THR A 18 -6.30 -0.24 10.40
N VAL A 19 -5.79 -0.06 11.62
CA VAL A 19 -6.66 0.02 12.79
C VAL A 19 -7.01 1.45 13.21
N PHE A 20 -6.43 2.45 12.57
CA PHE A 20 -6.65 3.84 12.95
C PHE A 20 -7.93 4.41 12.35
N GLY A 21 -8.63 5.23 13.14
CA GLY A 21 -9.83 5.90 12.67
C GLY A 21 -10.85 4.90 12.15
N GLY A 22 -11.47 5.18 11.04
CA GLY A 22 -12.47 4.31 10.43
C GLY A 22 -11.91 3.28 9.47
N ARG A 23 -10.58 3.08 9.47
CA ARG A 23 -9.94 2.20 8.48
C ARG A 23 -10.35 0.74 8.62
N THR A 24 -10.58 0.28 9.84
CA THR A 24 -11.03 -1.10 10.06
C THR A 24 -12.31 -1.41 9.30
N GLU A 25 -13.23 -0.46 9.29
CA GLU A 25 -14.48 -0.62 8.55
C GLU A 25 -14.24 -0.74 7.05
N VAL A 26 -13.32 0.07 6.53
CA VAL A 26 -12.97 0.02 5.11
C VAL A 26 -12.37 -1.34 4.77
N VAL A 27 -11.46 -1.83 5.61
CA VAL A 27 -10.82 -3.13 5.39
C VAL A 27 -11.86 -4.25 5.39
N HIS A 28 -12.84 -4.18 6.28
CA HIS A 28 -13.88 -5.21 6.36
C HIS A 28 -14.72 -5.30 5.07
N ARG A 29 -14.77 -4.24 4.30
CA ARG A 29 -15.53 -4.22 3.05
C ARG A 29 -14.72 -4.69 1.84
N LEU A 30 -13.41 -4.88 2.03
CA LEU A 30 -12.54 -5.30 0.93
C LEU A 30 -12.65 -6.79 0.69
N LYS A 31 -12.47 -7.19 -0.57
CA LYS A 31 -12.48 -8.59 -0.98
C LYS A 31 -11.29 -8.85 -1.87
N LYS A 32 -10.84 -10.08 -1.89
CA LYS A 32 -9.77 -10.49 -2.78
C LYS A 32 -10.07 -10.04 -4.21
N GLY A 33 -9.09 -9.42 -4.84
CA GLY A 33 -9.22 -8.92 -6.20
C GLY A 33 -9.67 -7.47 -6.31
N ASP A 34 -10.12 -6.85 -5.21
CA ASP A 34 -10.51 -5.44 -5.25
C ASP A 34 -9.30 -4.58 -5.57
N HIS A 35 -9.50 -3.55 -6.37
CA HIS A 35 -8.45 -2.61 -6.74
C HIS A 35 -8.23 -1.58 -5.63
N LEU A 36 -6.96 -1.22 -5.45
CA LEU A 36 -6.56 -0.21 -4.48
C LEU A 36 -5.73 0.84 -5.19
N ILE A 37 -5.70 2.03 -4.61
CA ILE A 37 -4.96 3.16 -5.16
C ILE A 37 -3.80 3.46 -4.23
N LEU A 38 -2.59 3.59 -4.79
CA LEU A 38 -1.41 3.93 -4.01
C LEU A 38 -1.09 5.40 -4.23
N VAL A 39 -0.87 6.12 -3.12
CA VAL A 39 -0.62 7.56 -3.15
C VAL A 39 0.66 7.85 -2.38
N PRO A 40 1.72 8.32 -3.04
CA PRO A 40 2.96 8.62 -2.34
C PRO A 40 2.85 9.94 -1.59
N ASP A 41 3.60 10.06 -0.49
CA ASP A 41 3.75 11.35 0.17
C ASP A 41 4.39 12.35 -0.80
N PRO A 42 4.09 13.64 -0.65
CA PRO A 42 4.69 14.66 -1.54
C PRO A 42 6.19 14.78 -1.33
N PRO A 43 6.89 15.40 -2.29
CA PRO A 43 8.34 15.60 -2.16
C PRO A 43 8.67 16.43 -0.92
N GLY A 44 9.81 16.15 -0.33
CA GLY A 44 10.30 16.89 0.81
C GLY A 44 9.86 16.35 2.17
N VAL A 45 9.09 15.30 2.18
CA VAL A 45 8.71 14.64 3.43
C VAL A 45 9.84 13.70 3.86
N ASP A 46 10.26 13.79 5.11
CA ASP A 46 11.22 12.85 5.67
C ASP A 46 10.50 11.51 5.87
N ASP A 47 11.19 10.42 5.61
CA ASP A 47 10.61 9.08 5.75
C ASP A 47 9.24 8.98 5.06
N PRO A 48 9.19 9.19 3.73
CA PRO A 48 7.92 9.23 3.03
C PRO A 48 7.21 7.88 3.04
N ASN A 49 5.89 7.95 3.09
CA ASN A 49 5.03 6.78 3.03
C ASN A 49 4.37 6.68 1.66
N VAL A 50 3.93 5.49 1.33
CA VAL A 50 2.97 5.29 0.24
C VAL A 50 1.67 4.86 0.91
N TRP A 51 0.64 5.67 0.73
CA TRP A 51 -0.66 5.45 1.34
C TRP A 51 -1.50 4.55 0.45
N VAL A 52 -2.31 3.71 1.08
CA VAL A 52 -3.19 2.78 0.37
C VAL A 52 -4.62 3.26 0.56
N HIS A 53 -5.31 3.49 -0.55
CA HIS A 53 -6.70 3.94 -0.53
C HIS A 53 -7.57 2.90 -1.22
N ALA A 54 -8.79 2.73 -0.73
CA ALA A 54 -9.79 1.96 -1.46
C ALA A 54 -10.20 2.74 -2.69
N SER A 55 -10.78 2.07 -3.68
CA SER A 55 -11.14 2.72 -4.94
C SER A 55 -12.12 3.87 -4.77
N GLY A 56 -12.88 3.88 -3.68
CA GLY A 56 -13.77 5.00 -3.34
C GLY A 56 -13.08 6.19 -2.70
N GLY A 57 -11.78 6.10 -2.42
CA GLY A 57 -11.01 7.19 -1.85
C GLY A 57 -10.70 7.09 -0.37
N ASP A 58 -11.33 6.17 0.34
CA ASP A 58 -11.09 6.02 1.78
C ASP A 58 -9.68 5.47 2.05
N VAL A 59 -9.01 6.01 3.04
CA VAL A 59 -7.69 5.53 3.44
C VAL A 59 -7.82 4.16 4.09
N VAL A 60 -7.01 3.21 3.65
CA VAL A 60 -6.95 1.87 4.22
C VAL A 60 -5.77 1.74 5.17
N GLY A 61 -4.64 2.33 4.82
CA GLY A 61 -3.43 2.27 5.60
C GLY A 61 -2.25 2.73 4.77
N HIS A 62 -1.07 2.21 5.07
CA HIS A 62 0.14 2.57 4.33
C HIS A 62 1.03 1.33 4.17
N LEU A 63 1.95 1.41 3.22
CA LEU A 63 2.91 0.34 3.01
C LEU A 63 3.97 0.37 4.11
N PRO A 64 4.67 -0.75 4.35
CA PRO A 64 5.79 -0.75 5.30
C PRO A 64 6.80 0.33 4.95
N GLN A 65 7.44 0.89 5.99
CA GLN A 65 8.35 2.02 5.82
C GLN A 65 9.53 1.70 4.89
N ASP A 66 10.06 0.50 4.95
CA ASP A 66 11.17 0.11 4.10
C ASP A 66 10.77 0.07 2.61
N ILE A 67 9.50 -0.15 2.32
CA ILE A 67 8.99 -0.09 0.95
C ILE A 67 8.69 1.36 0.58
N GLY A 68 7.99 2.09 1.45
CA GLY A 68 7.64 3.49 1.19
C GLY A 68 8.85 4.36 0.92
N ALA A 69 9.95 4.07 1.61
CA ALA A 69 11.17 4.88 1.50
C ALA A 69 11.72 4.94 0.07
N TRP A 70 11.60 3.88 -0.71
CA TRP A 70 12.04 3.90 -2.09
C TRP A 70 10.89 4.02 -3.09
N LEU A 71 9.73 3.50 -2.75
CA LEU A 71 8.61 3.50 -3.68
C LEU A 71 8.03 4.91 -3.87
N ALA A 72 7.93 5.68 -2.78
CA ALA A 72 7.37 7.03 -2.88
C ALA A 72 8.18 7.93 -3.84
N PRO A 73 9.51 8.05 -3.67
CA PRO A 73 10.28 8.87 -4.62
C PRO A 73 10.26 8.30 -6.04
N TRP A 74 10.22 6.98 -6.19
CA TRP A 74 10.16 6.38 -7.52
C TRP A 74 8.83 6.73 -8.21
N MET A 75 7.72 6.72 -7.48
CA MET A 75 6.43 7.12 -8.02
C MET A 75 6.40 8.59 -8.40
N LEU A 76 7.01 9.44 -7.55
CA LEU A 76 7.08 10.87 -7.83
C LEU A 76 7.93 11.18 -9.06
N ASP A 77 8.85 10.28 -9.39
CA ASP A 77 9.71 10.41 -10.56
C ASP A 77 9.12 9.75 -11.80
N GLY A 78 7.83 9.53 -11.81
CA GLY A 78 7.13 9.02 -12.99
C GLY A 78 6.74 7.56 -12.96
N GLY A 79 7.08 6.84 -11.90
CA GLY A 79 6.68 5.45 -11.77
C GLY A 79 5.20 5.37 -11.45
N ARG A 80 4.55 4.31 -11.92
CA ARG A 80 3.14 4.08 -11.66
C ARG A 80 2.95 2.75 -10.99
N CYS A 81 2.09 2.72 -9.97
CA CYS A 81 1.79 1.50 -9.27
C CYS A 81 0.30 1.41 -9.03
N GLY A 82 -0.20 0.21 -9.18
CA GLY A 82 -1.54 -0.14 -8.74
C GLY A 82 -1.45 -1.29 -7.78
N ALA A 83 -2.55 -1.62 -7.16
CA ALA A 83 -2.56 -2.73 -6.22
C ALA A 83 -3.92 -3.41 -6.24
N THR A 84 -3.91 -4.68 -5.84
CA THR A 84 -5.14 -5.44 -5.66
C THR A 84 -5.06 -6.18 -4.34
N VAL A 85 -6.21 -6.44 -3.76
CA VAL A 85 -6.29 -7.19 -2.51
C VAL A 85 -5.98 -8.66 -2.78
N GLU A 86 -5.00 -9.19 -2.07
CA GLU A 86 -4.65 -10.59 -2.15
C GLU A 86 -5.41 -11.39 -1.10
N LYS A 87 -5.47 -10.84 0.13
CA LYS A 87 -6.07 -11.56 1.25
C LYS A 87 -6.54 -10.57 2.31
N VAL A 88 -7.71 -10.83 2.85
CA VAL A 88 -8.22 -10.09 4.01
C VAL A 88 -8.39 -11.11 5.14
N GLY A 89 -7.63 -10.92 6.20
CA GLY A 89 -7.72 -11.77 7.37
C GLY A 89 -8.82 -11.31 8.31
N SER A 90 -9.19 -12.18 9.24
CA SER A 90 -10.16 -11.85 10.26
C SER A 90 -9.54 -10.99 11.36
N ASP A 91 -10.37 -10.51 12.25
CA ASP A 91 -9.91 -9.68 13.38
C ASP A 91 -9.01 -10.45 14.34
N ASP A 92 -9.00 -11.78 14.26
CA ASP A 92 -8.11 -12.61 15.06
C ASP A 92 -6.67 -12.52 14.59
N VAL A 93 -6.46 -12.08 13.36
CA VAL A 93 -5.13 -11.94 12.80
C VAL A 93 -4.56 -10.59 13.24
N ALA A 94 -3.28 -10.56 13.60
CA ALA A 94 -2.61 -9.32 13.98
C ALA A 94 -2.82 -8.27 12.88
N SER A 95 -3.03 -7.02 13.30
CA SER A 95 -3.42 -5.96 12.36
C SER A 95 -2.44 -5.77 11.21
N TRP A 96 -1.14 -5.95 11.45
CA TRP A 96 -0.14 -5.77 10.41
C TRP A 96 -0.06 -6.94 9.44
N LYS A 97 -0.85 -8.00 9.67
CA LYS A 97 -0.94 -9.14 8.77
C LYS A 97 -2.33 -9.28 8.17
N ARG A 98 -3.25 -8.43 8.60
CA ARG A 98 -4.66 -8.62 8.27
C ARG A 98 -4.97 -8.38 6.80
N LEU A 99 -4.32 -7.39 6.20
CA LEU A 99 -4.53 -7.09 4.80
C LEU A 99 -3.22 -7.28 4.04
N VAL A 100 -3.25 -8.16 3.05
CA VAL A 100 -2.12 -8.41 2.17
C VAL A 100 -2.55 -8.02 0.77
N ILE A 101 -1.70 -7.29 0.08
CA ILE A 101 -1.98 -6.79 -1.25
C ILE A 101 -0.87 -7.17 -2.22
N VAL A 102 -1.20 -7.16 -3.50
CA VAL A 102 -0.23 -7.32 -4.58
C VAL A 102 -0.05 -5.95 -5.21
N VAL A 103 1.18 -5.50 -5.29
CA VAL A 103 1.52 -4.21 -5.90
C VAL A 103 2.11 -4.49 -7.28
N HIS A 104 1.62 -3.79 -8.28
CA HIS A 104 2.11 -3.86 -9.65
C HIS A 104 2.76 -2.54 -10.00
N CYS A 105 4.00 -2.57 -10.45
CA CYS A 105 4.76 -1.37 -10.75
C CYS A 105 5.10 -1.30 -12.24
N LEU A 106 4.96 -0.11 -12.82
CA LEU A 106 5.25 0.12 -14.23
C LEU A 106 5.83 1.52 -14.36
N LYS A 107 6.92 1.62 -15.05
CA LYS A 107 7.50 2.94 -15.27
C LYS A 107 7.24 3.47 -16.67
#